data_b172a777026873cb4727a79ca4e2575d
#
_entry.id   b172a777026873cb4727a79ca4e2575d
#
_cell.length_a   1.000
_cell.length_b   1.000
_cell.length_c   1.000
_cell.angle_alpha   90.00
_cell.angle_beta   90.00
_cell.angle_gamma   90.00
#
_symmetry.space_group_name_H-M   'P 1'
#
loop_
_entity.id
_entity.type
_entity.pdbx_description
1 polymer ?
#
loop_
_entity_poly.entity_id
_entity_poly.type
_entity_poly.pdbx_seq_one_letter_code
_entity_poly.pdbx_strand_id
1 'polypeptide(L)'
;MTPRPGRLATVSATARTDATGTMWRLRSLAAMGHDSARTARALGVPPARVRRVVRGQARTITCEFQAATGQLWDAWWDKTPPRRTPAQRRAAARTLRQAKSNDWPAAAGLDEDLLDEPGYRPWCWYRPATGTGTAPDFPPARPRPLEKREIA
;
A
#
# COMPACT_ATOMS: atom_id res chain seq x y z
N MET A 1 27.69 28.56 -28.59
CA MET A 1 26.43 28.61 -27.86
C MET A 1 26.15 27.20 -27.38
N THR A 2 26.48 26.90 -26.12
CA THR A 2 26.25 25.60 -25.53
C THR A 2 24.77 25.51 -25.08
N PRO A 3 24.00 24.48 -25.46
CA PRO A 3 22.65 24.32 -24.95
C PRO A 3 22.72 24.08 -23.44
N ARG A 4 22.01 24.89 -22.68
CA ARG A 4 21.79 24.63 -21.25
C ARG A 4 21.14 23.26 -21.11
N PRO A 5 21.65 22.38 -20.24
CA PRO A 5 20.93 21.17 -19.90
C PRO A 5 19.55 21.57 -19.37
N GLY A 6 18.51 21.06 -20.02
CA GLY A 6 17.14 21.31 -19.61
C GLY A 6 17.00 20.99 -18.12
N ARG A 7 16.46 21.94 -17.37
CA ARG A 7 16.00 21.66 -16.00
C ARG A 7 15.09 20.43 -16.08
N LEU A 8 15.61 19.30 -15.64
CA LEU A 8 14.73 18.22 -15.21
C LEU A 8 13.80 18.88 -14.21
N ALA A 9 12.51 18.89 -14.54
CA ALA A 9 11.50 19.40 -13.63
C ALA A 9 11.63 18.58 -12.35
N THR A 10 12.28 19.14 -11.34
CA THR A 10 12.26 18.61 -9.99
C THR A 10 10.83 18.66 -9.57
N VAL A 11 10.18 17.47 -9.58
CA VAL A 11 8.86 17.32 -8.96
C VAL A 11 9.03 17.90 -7.56
N SER A 12 8.33 18.98 -7.27
CA SER A 12 8.44 19.62 -5.98
C SER A 12 8.13 18.59 -4.90
N ALA A 13 9.02 18.43 -3.92
CA ALA A 13 8.81 17.51 -2.79
C ALA A 13 7.49 17.77 -2.05
N THR A 14 6.93 18.97 -2.21
CA THR A 14 5.64 19.40 -1.67
C THR A 14 4.46 19.15 -2.61
N ALA A 15 4.70 18.74 -3.88
CA ALA A 15 3.62 18.38 -4.79
C ALA A 15 2.78 17.24 -4.19
N ARG A 16 1.47 17.34 -4.36
CA ARG A 16 0.52 16.38 -3.78
C ARG A 16 -0.08 15.49 -4.87
N THR A 17 -0.37 14.27 -4.49
CA THR A 17 -0.96 13.26 -5.36
C THR A 17 -2.05 12.50 -4.61
N ASP A 18 -2.87 11.74 -5.34
CA ASP A 18 -3.89 10.89 -4.74
C ASP A 18 -3.29 9.85 -3.79
N ALA A 19 -3.95 9.62 -2.68
CA ALA A 19 -3.46 8.74 -1.63
C ALA A 19 -3.89 7.26 -1.80
N THR A 20 -4.75 6.94 -2.76
CA THR A 20 -5.38 5.61 -2.88
C THR A 20 -4.35 4.49 -2.96
N GLY A 21 -3.42 4.56 -3.88
CA GLY A 21 -2.42 3.50 -4.06
C GLY A 21 -1.50 3.33 -2.85
N THR A 22 -1.09 4.44 -2.25
CA THR A 22 -0.27 4.42 -1.02
C THR A 22 -1.03 3.83 0.16
N MET A 23 -2.29 4.16 0.31
CA MET A 23 -3.16 3.59 1.35
C MET A 23 -3.24 2.07 1.24
N TRP A 24 -3.47 1.53 0.06
CA TRP A 24 -3.57 0.08 -0.14
C TRP A 24 -2.23 -0.62 0.02
N ARG A 25 -1.13 -0.01 -0.41
CA ARG A 25 0.21 -0.53 -0.12
C ARG A 25 0.47 -0.63 1.38
N LEU A 26 0.17 0.42 2.13
CA LEU A 26 0.32 0.42 3.60
C LEU A 26 -0.60 -0.60 4.28
N ARG A 27 -1.84 -0.72 3.83
CA ARG A 27 -2.79 -1.75 4.32
C ARG A 27 -2.30 -3.16 4.05
N SER A 28 -1.71 -3.42 2.89
CA SER A 28 -1.14 -4.73 2.57
C SER A 28 0.07 -5.07 3.43
N LEU A 29 0.89 -4.09 3.78
CA LEU A 29 1.98 -4.28 4.77
C LEU A 29 1.43 -4.59 6.15
N ALA A 30 0.35 -3.94 6.58
CA ALA A 30 -0.35 -4.25 7.82
C ALA A 30 -0.91 -5.69 7.80
N ALA A 31 -1.43 -6.14 6.66
CA ALA A 31 -1.88 -7.52 6.49
C ALA A 31 -0.75 -8.56 6.59
N MET A 32 0.50 -8.13 6.42
CA MET A 32 1.69 -8.96 6.70
C MET A 32 2.19 -8.85 8.14
N GLY A 33 1.62 -7.95 8.93
CA GLY A 33 1.96 -7.75 10.33
C GLY A 33 2.87 -6.55 10.62
N HIS A 34 3.23 -5.75 9.60
CA HIS A 34 4.03 -4.55 9.81
C HIS A 34 3.19 -3.45 10.44
N ASP A 35 3.48 -3.11 11.69
CA ASP A 35 2.74 -2.08 12.41
C ASP A 35 3.08 -0.66 11.92
N SER A 36 2.21 0.29 12.27
CA SER A 36 2.38 1.68 11.85
C SER A 36 3.64 2.33 12.41
N ALA A 37 4.06 1.96 13.62
CA ALA A 37 5.27 2.50 14.24
C ALA A 37 6.53 2.03 13.51
N ARG A 38 6.60 0.74 13.17
CA ARG A 38 7.69 0.17 12.39
C ARG A 38 7.75 0.79 10.98
N THR A 39 6.60 0.85 10.31
CA THR A 39 6.49 1.44 8.96
C THR A 39 6.88 2.92 8.97
N ALA A 40 6.40 3.69 9.94
CA ALA A 40 6.73 5.09 10.09
C ALA A 40 8.23 5.32 10.33
N ARG A 41 8.86 4.49 11.14
CA ARG A 41 10.31 4.55 11.37
C ARG A 41 11.09 4.31 10.08
N ALA A 42 10.69 3.33 9.28
CA ALA A 42 11.32 3.05 8.00
C ALA A 42 11.12 4.19 6.99
N LEU A 43 9.98 4.86 7.02
CA LEU A 43 9.67 6.00 6.16
C LEU A 43 10.22 7.34 6.68
N GLY A 44 10.72 7.39 7.90
CA GLY A 44 11.20 8.63 8.52
C GLY A 44 10.09 9.65 8.81
N VAL A 45 8.88 9.20 9.12
CA VAL A 45 7.71 10.04 9.40
C VAL A 45 7.09 9.69 10.76
N PRO A 46 6.26 10.57 11.34
CA PRO A 46 5.53 10.24 12.57
C PRO A 46 4.53 9.09 12.35
N PRO A 47 4.35 8.17 13.33
CA PRO A 47 3.38 7.08 13.23
C PRO A 47 1.95 7.53 12.98
N ALA A 48 1.56 8.69 13.50
CA ALA A 48 0.25 9.28 13.27
C ALA A 48 -0.04 9.55 11.79
N ARG A 49 0.98 9.92 11.03
CA ARG A 49 0.85 10.15 9.58
C ARG A 49 0.56 8.85 8.84
N VAL A 50 1.25 7.78 9.17
CA VAL A 50 0.98 6.45 8.60
C VAL A 50 -0.43 5.99 8.94
N ARG A 51 -0.81 6.07 10.21
CA ARG A 51 -2.17 5.68 10.66
C ARG A 51 -3.27 6.45 9.94
N ARG A 52 -3.08 7.75 9.71
CA ARG A 52 -4.05 8.59 8.99
C ARG A 52 -4.27 8.10 7.57
N VAL A 53 -3.21 7.77 6.85
CA VAL A 53 -3.30 7.24 5.48
C VAL A 53 -3.95 5.85 5.47
N VAL A 54 -3.51 4.97 6.36
CA VAL A 54 -4.05 3.60 6.48
C VAL A 54 -5.55 3.60 6.77
N ARG A 55 -6.03 4.55 7.58
CA ARG A 55 -7.46 4.70 7.91
C ARG A 55 -8.28 5.33 6.79
N GLY A 56 -7.66 5.77 5.70
CA GLY A 56 -8.35 6.43 4.59
C GLY A 56 -8.76 7.87 4.89
N GLN A 57 -8.16 8.51 5.89
CA GLN A 57 -8.46 9.88 6.30
C GLN A 57 -7.71 10.93 5.48
N ALA A 58 -6.72 10.53 4.69
CA ALA A 58 -5.98 11.40 3.80
C ALA A 58 -6.42 11.17 2.35
N ARG A 59 -6.93 12.20 1.70
CA ARG A 59 -7.27 12.17 0.27
C ARG A 59 -6.03 12.29 -0.62
N THR A 60 -5.09 13.09 -0.18
CA THR A 60 -3.85 13.38 -0.90
C THR A 60 -2.66 13.24 0.04
N ILE A 61 -1.53 12.92 -0.56
CA ILE A 61 -0.22 12.81 0.09
C ILE A 61 0.82 13.54 -0.72
N THR A 62 1.99 13.78 -0.15
CA THR A 62 3.12 14.32 -0.92
C THR A 62 3.67 13.27 -1.88
N CYS A 63 4.16 13.71 -3.04
CA CYS A 63 4.82 12.80 -3.98
C CYS A 63 6.05 12.13 -3.37
N GLU A 64 6.75 12.81 -2.47
CA GLU A 64 7.86 12.24 -1.72
C GLU A 64 7.41 11.07 -0.84
N PHE A 65 6.32 11.23 -0.10
CA PHE A 65 5.76 10.15 0.73
C PHE A 65 5.28 8.97 -0.11
N GLN A 66 4.65 9.23 -1.25
CA GLN A 66 4.24 8.20 -2.21
C GLN A 66 5.45 7.40 -2.71
N ALA A 67 6.51 8.07 -3.14
CA ALA A 67 7.72 7.43 -3.66
C ALA A 67 8.42 6.60 -2.58
N ALA A 68 8.55 7.14 -1.37
CA ALA A 68 9.15 6.43 -0.24
C ALA A 68 8.33 5.17 0.15
N THR A 69 7.02 5.28 0.15
CA THR A 69 6.13 4.14 0.43
C THR A 69 6.23 3.08 -0.65
N GLY A 70 6.31 3.47 -1.92
CA GLY A 70 6.52 2.55 -3.04
C GLY A 70 7.80 1.74 -2.89
N GLN A 71 8.91 2.40 -2.57
CA GLN A 71 10.19 1.74 -2.33
C GLN A 71 10.16 0.79 -1.14
N LEU A 72 9.53 1.21 -0.05
CA LEU A 72 9.37 0.36 1.13
C LEU A 72 8.51 -0.87 0.81
N TRP A 73 7.41 -0.67 0.08
CA TRP A 73 6.53 -1.75 -0.33
C TRP A 73 7.23 -2.76 -1.22
N ASP A 74 8.03 -2.32 -2.18
CA ASP A 74 8.86 -3.19 -3.03
C ASP A 74 9.83 -4.06 -2.21
N ALA A 75 10.34 -3.51 -1.11
CA ALA A 75 11.25 -4.23 -0.22
C ALA A 75 10.55 -5.19 0.74
N TRP A 76 9.30 -4.93 1.12
CA TRP A 76 8.63 -5.60 2.24
C TRP A 76 7.37 -6.39 1.89
N TRP A 77 6.81 -6.26 0.69
CA TRP A 77 5.51 -6.82 0.34
C TRP A 77 5.38 -8.34 0.59
N ASP A 78 6.47 -9.08 0.49
CA ASP A 78 6.56 -10.53 0.68
C ASP A 78 7.25 -10.94 2.01
N LYS A 79 7.56 -9.98 2.87
CA LYS A 79 8.28 -10.22 4.12
C LYS A 79 7.40 -10.00 5.33
N THR A 80 7.63 -10.81 6.36
CA THR A 80 7.02 -10.62 7.67
C THR A 80 7.93 -9.79 8.58
N PRO A 81 7.36 -9.02 9.54
CA PRO A 81 8.18 -8.28 10.48
C PRO A 81 8.93 -9.20 11.44
N PRO A 82 10.05 -8.73 12.02
CA PRO A 82 10.76 -9.50 13.05
C PRO A 82 9.89 -9.75 14.27
N ARG A 83 9.98 -10.95 14.83
CA ARG A 83 9.22 -11.41 16.00
C ARG A 83 10.13 -11.93 17.10
N ARG A 84 11.29 -11.33 17.28
CA ARG A 84 12.31 -11.78 18.22
C ARG A 84 11.96 -11.44 19.68
N THR A 85 11.38 -10.26 19.90
CA THR A 85 11.00 -9.80 21.22
C THR A 85 9.51 -9.99 21.50
N PRO A 86 9.08 -10.10 22.78
CA PRO A 86 7.66 -10.12 23.12
C PRO A 86 6.90 -8.89 22.61
N ALA A 87 7.51 -7.71 22.65
CA ALA A 87 6.91 -6.48 22.12
C ALA A 87 6.67 -6.55 20.61
N GLN A 88 7.64 -7.04 19.84
CA GLN A 88 7.51 -7.25 18.39
C GLN A 88 6.40 -8.25 18.06
N ARG A 89 6.32 -9.37 18.80
CA ARG A 89 5.26 -10.37 18.60
C ARG A 89 3.87 -9.80 18.90
N ARG A 90 3.73 -9.02 19.97
CA ARG A 90 2.45 -8.36 20.31
C ARG A 90 2.05 -7.32 19.27
N ALA A 91 2.99 -6.51 18.80
CA ALA A 91 2.73 -5.50 17.77
C ALA A 91 2.27 -6.16 16.46
N ALA A 92 2.95 -7.20 15.99
CA ALA A 92 2.58 -7.95 14.80
C ALA A 92 1.19 -8.60 14.96
N ALA A 93 0.92 -9.22 16.11
CA ALA A 93 -0.38 -9.85 16.36
C ALA A 93 -1.54 -8.86 16.37
N ARG A 94 -1.36 -7.69 16.99
CA ARG A 94 -2.38 -6.62 16.97
C ARG A 94 -2.64 -6.12 15.55
N THR A 95 -1.58 -5.91 14.80
CA THR A 95 -1.67 -5.42 13.41
C THR A 95 -2.38 -6.42 12.51
N LEU A 96 -2.06 -7.71 12.63
CA LEU A 96 -2.74 -8.78 11.88
C LEU A 96 -4.23 -8.85 12.23
N ARG A 97 -4.59 -8.73 13.50
CA ARG A 97 -6.01 -8.71 13.92
C ARG A 97 -6.74 -7.52 13.34
N GLN A 98 -6.12 -6.35 13.36
CA GLN A 98 -6.70 -5.12 12.78
C GLN A 98 -6.90 -5.29 11.27
N ALA A 99 -5.91 -5.80 10.55
CA ALA A 99 -6.00 -6.03 9.12
C ALA A 99 -7.13 -7.02 8.79
N LYS A 100 -7.23 -8.11 9.53
CA LYS A 100 -8.30 -9.11 9.37
C LYS A 100 -9.68 -8.51 9.67
N SER A 101 -9.80 -7.74 10.73
CA SER A 101 -11.05 -7.07 11.12
C SER A 101 -11.54 -6.06 10.09
N ASN A 102 -10.62 -5.43 9.35
CA ASN A 102 -10.91 -4.46 8.30
C ASN A 102 -10.90 -5.07 6.89
N ASP A 103 -10.70 -6.38 6.76
CA ASP A 103 -10.58 -7.08 5.47
C ASP A 103 -9.49 -6.49 4.56
N TRP A 104 -8.37 -6.05 5.13
CA TRP A 104 -7.25 -5.54 4.33
C TRP A 104 -6.52 -6.69 3.64
N PRO A 105 -6.37 -6.62 2.32
CA PRO A 105 -5.69 -7.67 1.57
C PRO A 105 -4.18 -7.58 1.72
N ALA A 106 -3.53 -8.73 1.65
CA ALA A 106 -2.09 -8.79 1.37
C ALA A 106 -1.80 -8.36 -0.08
N ALA A 107 -0.53 -8.17 -0.41
CA ALA A 107 -0.11 -7.70 -1.74
C ALA A 107 -0.68 -8.54 -2.90
N ALA A 108 -0.79 -9.87 -2.71
CA ALA A 108 -1.37 -10.76 -3.72
C ALA A 108 -2.84 -10.46 -4.07
N GLY A 109 -3.56 -9.76 -3.20
CA GLY A 109 -4.93 -9.31 -3.43
C GLY A 109 -5.04 -7.93 -4.10
N LEU A 110 -3.92 -7.31 -4.44
CA LEU A 110 -3.86 -6.01 -5.11
C LEU A 110 -3.54 -6.18 -6.59
N ASP A 111 -4.16 -5.35 -7.42
CA ASP A 111 -3.81 -5.24 -8.84
C ASP A 111 -2.84 -4.07 -9.02
N GLU A 112 -1.58 -4.38 -9.30
CA GLU A 112 -0.52 -3.36 -9.40
C GLU A 112 -0.78 -2.37 -10.54
N ASP A 113 -1.41 -2.80 -11.63
CA ASP A 113 -1.69 -1.95 -12.78
C ASP A 113 -2.78 -0.90 -12.47
N LEU A 114 -3.67 -1.20 -11.54
CA LEU A 114 -4.79 -0.34 -11.15
C LEU A 114 -4.60 0.34 -9.79
N LEU A 115 -3.59 -0.06 -9.05
CA LEU A 115 -3.41 0.32 -7.65
C LEU A 115 -3.33 1.85 -7.43
N ASP A 116 -2.73 2.56 -8.37
CA ASP A 116 -2.57 4.01 -8.30
C ASP A 116 -3.72 4.80 -8.93
N GLU A 117 -4.73 4.11 -9.46
CA GLU A 117 -5.94 4.77 -9.96
C GLU A 117 -6.76 5.34 -8.79
N PRO A 118 -7.18 6.61 -8.86
CA PRO A 118 -8.01 7.21 -7.83
C PRO A 118 -9.29 6.40 -7.59
N GLY A 119 -9.56 6.08 -6.32
CA GLY A 119 -10.74 5.32 -5.96
C GLY A 119 -10.63 3.80 -6.20
N TYR A 120 -9.45 3.29 -6.57
CA TYR A 120 -9.22 1.85 -6.69
C TYR A 120 -9.66 1.11 -5.42
N ARG A 121 -10.31 -0.03 -5.62
CA ARG A 121 -10.66 -0.96 -4.54
C ARG A 121 -10.24 -2.37 -4.92
N PRO A 122 -9.57 -3.12 -4.04
CA PRO A 122 -9.29 -4.53 -4.26
C PRO A 122 -10.59 -5.32 -4.46
N TRP A 123 -10.53 -6.38 -5.24
CA TRP A 123 -11.72 -7.18 -5.55
C TRP A 123 -12.46 -7.69 -4.31
N CYS A 124 -11.76 -8.06 -3.25
CA CYS A 124 -12.36 -8.50 -1.99
C CYS A 124 -13.22 -7.42 -1.28
N TRP A 125 -13.10 -6.17 -1.70
CA TRP A 125 -13.90 -5.04 -1.21
C TRP A 125 -15.14 -4.76 -2.06
N TYR A 126 -15.27 -5.39 -3.23
CA TYR A 126 -16.53 -5.43 -3.96
C TYR A 126 -17.47 -6.41 -3.27
N ARG A 127 -18.06 -6.01 -2.15
CA ARG A 127 -19.26 -6.70 -1.68
C ARG A 127 -20.38 -6.25 -2.61
N PRO A 128 -21.05 -7.18 -3.32
CA PRO A 128 -22.32 -6.82 -3.94
C PRO A 128 -23.21 -6.29 -2.82
N ALA A 129 -23.72 -5.07 -3.00
CA ALA A 129 -24.80 -4.59 -2.14
C ALA A 129 -25.86 -5.71 -2.11
N THR A 130 -26.23 -6.16 -0.92
CA THR A 130 -27.29 -7.15 -0.74
C THR A 130 -28.59 -6.54 -1.24
N GLY A 131 -28.93 -6.78 -2.50
CA GLY A 131 -30.08 -6.25 -3.18
C GLY A 131 -29.86 -6.38 -4.69
N THR A 132 -30.39 -7.45 -5.29
CA THR A 132 -30.78 -7.62 -6.70
C THR A 132 -30.15 -6.62 -7.70
N GLY A 133 -28.86 -6.51 -7.72
CA GLY A 133 -28.10 -5.77 -8.71
C GLY A 133 -27.18 -6.77 -9.40
N THR A 134 -27.40 -6.94 -10.70
CA THR A 134 -26.51 -7.68 -11.60
C THR A 134 -25.07 -7.27 -11.30
N ALA A 135 -24.23 -8.23 -10.90
CA ALA A 135 -22.81 -8.01 -10.75
C ALA A 135 -22.29 -7.37 -12.04
N PRO A 136 -21.47 -6.31 -11.97
CA PRO A 136 -20.85 -5.78 -13.18
C PRO A 136 -20.08 -6.93 -13.83
N ASP A 137 -20.28 -7.10 -15.12
CA ASP A 137 -19.72 -8.17 -15.94
C ASP A 137 -18.22 -7.89 -16.21
N PHE A 138 -17.46 -7.70 -15.12
CA PHE A 138 -16.03 -7.69 -15.19
C PHE A 138 -15.53 -9.06 -14.75
N PRO A 139 -14.94 -9.83 -15.66
CA PRO A 139 -14.25 -11.03 -15.23
C PRO A 139 -13.21 -10.63 -14.18
N PRO A 140 -13.16 -11.36 -13.05
CA PRO A 140 -12.13 -11.10 -12.06
C PRO A 140 -10.78 -11.17 -12.76
N ALA A 141 -10.00 -10.10 -12.65
CA ALA A 141 -8.62 -10.14 -13.08
C ALA A 141 -7.98 -11.33 -12.36
N ARG A 142 -7.65 -12.36 -13.12
CA ARG A 142 -6.97 -13.52 -12.55
C ARG A 142 -5.67 -13.01 -11.98
N PRO A 143 -5.35 -13.31 -10.71
CA PRO A 143 -4.03 -13.00 -10.19
C PRO A 143 -3.03 -13.60 -11.18
N ARG A 144 -2.15 -12.75 -11.73
CA ARG A 144 -1.06 -13.24 -12.55
C ARG A 144 -0.29 -14.23 -11.68
N PRO A 145 -0.06 -15.47 -12.14
CA PRO A 145 0.85 -16.34 -11.44
C PRO A 145 2.17 -15.56 -11.32
N LEU A 146 2.68 -15.48 -10.10
CA LEU A 146 4.01 -14.95 -9.84
C LEU A 146 4.95 -15.68 -10.79
N GLU A 147 5.39 -15.00 -11.84
CA GLU A 147 6.48 -15.54 -12.65
C GLU A 147 7.64 -15.72 -11.67
N LYS A 148 7.96 -16.97 -11.42
CA LYS A 148 9.19 -17.33 -10.74
C LYS A 148 10.29 -16.68 -11.57
N ARG A 149 10.84 -15.57 -11.08
CA ARG A 149 12.09 -15.09 -11.62
C ARG A 149 13.08 -16.21 -11.38
N GLU A 150 13.36 -16.98 -12.41
CA GLU A 150 14.50 -17.88 -12.39
C GLU A 150 15.73 -17.01 -12.17
N ILE A 151 16.27 -17.15 -10.97
CA ILE A 151 17.60 -16.64 -10.66
C ILE A 151 18.55 -17.63 -11.33
N ALA A 152 19.01 -17.26 -12.50
CA ALA A 152 20.14 -17.96 -13.13
C ALA A 152 21.44 -17.57 -12.42
#